data_26b1b3ddb9717797c172d89a237c2970
#
_entry.id   26b1b3ddb9717797c172d89a237c2970
#
_cell.length_a   1.000
_cell.length_b   1.000
_cell.length_c   1.000
_cell.angle_alpha   90.00
_cell.angle_beta   90.00
_cell.angle_gamma   90.00
#
_symmetry.space_group_name_H-M   'P 1'
#
loop_
_entity.id
_entity.type
_entity.pdbx_description
1 polymer ?
#
loop_
_entity_poly.entity_id
_entity_poly.type
_entity_poly.pdbx_seq_one_letter_code
_entity_poly.pdbx_strand_id
1 'polypeptide(L)'
;MERTNILTQLIDVCWDWASGRRYDASQIGELRRKMILEDHAYYTEHIPLYRKLAAEEGCGKDTDIDSIRKKMMLSADVFKSYRQSWLDENDYDSMNRWLSGIFHRTIEVDVQGVNTIDRWIDRLGMAGVHVVYSSGTSGTFSFVPRDKDDWKLAAELNTSYLTPLLASRISGNPFKEKFVKSAFRILPAGTFSRLSGNKRLTGFDAVFLGFRGGRMGNQTLITELAPLFRSVSYLYDIEITGNALRCITRGARNEEELRTVQALQEETVGRHEENYRRITDRIRTSTEAGQKVFIFGAPYQFKELCEFIAGSNRKPVLKKGSFVLFGGGWKSFTGETVDRESLVNLLSGSLNIPSQMVLEGYSMTEINALTLRCEHGRFHIPPVIEPVIFDEELNPVKGNDIRGVYGFLDPMAVSYPGFLISGDYVRMVEGTCECGLSGPAVTEIGRVAGSEIKGCGGIMSSMQA
;
A
#
# COMPACT_ATOMS: atom_id res chain seq x y z
N MET A 1 6.58 19.47 20.00
CA MET A 1 7.57 18.62 20.72
C MET A 1 6.94 17.34 21.28
N GLU A 2 5.79 17.43 21.94
CA GLU A 2 5.11 16.27 22.54
C GLU A 2 4.60 15.28 21.50
N ARG A 3 3.87 15.73 20.45
CA ARG A 3 3.38 14.90 19.33
C ARG A 3 4.50 14.10 18.65
N THR A 4 5.59 14.74 18.26
CA THR A 4 6.73 14.09 17.61
C THR A 4 7.33 12.99 18.49
N ASN A 5 7.37 13.22 19.80
CA ASN A 5 7.87 12.23 20.74
C ASN A 5 6.95 11.00 20.84
N ILE A 6 5.63 11.19 20.86
CA ILE A 6 4.65 10.10 20.90
C ILE A 6 4.72 9.28 19.61
N LEU A 7 4.77 9.94 18.44
CA LEU A 7 4.90 9.26 17.14
C LEU A 7 6.18 8.41 17.08
N THR A 8 7.31 8.95 17.57
CA THR A 8 8.56 8.19 17.67
C THR A 8 8.41 6.96 18.56
N GLN A 9 7.78 7.11 19.72
CA GLN A 9 7.52 5.96 20.61
C GLN A 9 6.64 4.90 19.97
N LEU A 10 5.59 5.29 19.24
CA LEU A 10 4.72 4.36 18.52
C LEU A 10 5.47 3.61 17.41
N ILE A 11 6.38 4.27 16.71
CA ILE A 11 7.25 3.62 15.70
C ILE A 11 8.21 2.64 16.39
N ASP A 12 8.82 3.02 17.53
CA ASP A 12 9.71 2.15 18.29
C ASP A 12 8.99 0.89 18.78
N VAL A 13 7.75 1.03 19.19
CA VAL A 13 6.91 -0.10 19.59
C VAL A 13 6.60 -1.04 18.43
N CYS A 14 6.35 -0.51 17.24
CA CYS A 14 6.16 -1.35 16.05
C CYS A 14 7.42 -2.19 15.75
N TRP A 15 8.61 -1.64 16.01
CA TRP A 15 9.86 -2.41 15.96
C TRP A 15 9.90 -3.52 17.01
N ASP A 16 9.59 -3.22 18.27
CA ASP A 16 9.63 -4.18 19.36
C ASP A 16 8.60 -5.31 19.13
N TRP A 17 7.39 -4.96 18.73
CA TRP A 17 6.35 -5.91 18.34
C TRP A 17 6.81 -6.83 17.22
N ALA A 18 7.33 -6.29 16.12
CA ALA A 18 7.79 -7.07 14.97
C ALA A 18 9.03 -7.92 15.27
N SER A 19 9.84 -7.50 16.26
CA SER A 19 11.02 -8.24 16.74
C SER A 19 10.66 -9.32 17.77
N GLY A 20 9.41 -9.45 18.16
CA GLY A 20 8.96 -10.37 19.22
C GLY A 20 9.48 -10.01 20.61
N ARG A 21 9.76 -8.73 20.86
CA ARG A 21 10.05 -8.23 22.21
C ARG A 21 8.77 -8.09 23.02
N ARG A 22 8.93 -8.13 24.34
CA ARG A 22 7.83 -7.75 25.22
C ARG A 22 7.62 -6.25 25.13
N TYR A 23 6.39 -5.84 24.94
CA TYR A 23 5.92 -4.47 25.05
C TYR A 23 4.66 -4.43 25.89
N ASP A 24 4.43 -3.30 26.53
CA ASP A 24 3.21 -3.10 27.31
C ASP A 24 2.07 -2.66 26.36
N ALA A 25 1.16 -3.58 26.08
CA ALA A 25 0.02 -3.33 25.20
C ALA A 25 -0.92 -2.23 25.75
N SER A 26 -1.01 -2.08 27.08
CA SER A 26 -1.80 -1.02 27.71
C SER A 26 -1.19 0.34 27.47
N GLN A 27 0.13 0.47 27.71
CA GLN A 27 0.86 1.71 27.46
C GLN A 27 0.75 2.13 26.00
N ILE A 28 0.84 1.17 25.07
CA ILE A 28 0.67 1.43 23.64
C ILE A 28 -0.74 1.91 23.32
N GLY A 29 -1.74 1.25 23.87
CA GLY A 29 -3.14 1.66 23.75
C GLY A 29 -3.35 3.09 24.21
N GLU A 30 -2.71 3.49 25.31
CA GLU A 30 -2.77 4.86 25.82
C GLU A 30 -2.08 5.87 24.89
N LEU A 31 -0.87 5.57 24.42
CA LEU A 31 -0.14 6.44 23.48
C LEU A 31 -0.91 6.60 22.17
N ARG A 32 -1.42 5.49 21.60
CA ARG A 32 -2.23 5.52 20.38
C ARG A 32 -3.51 6.33 20.61
N ARG A 33 -4.23 6.08 21.70
CA ARG A 33 -5.42 6.84 22.07
C ARG A 33 -5.13 8.35 22.17
N LYS A 34 -4.03 8.72 22.82
CA LYS A 34 -3.61 10.11 22.93
C LYS A 34 -3.41 10.74 21.55
N MET A 35 -2.69 10.05 20.66
CA MET A 35 -2.48 10.54 19.30
C MET A 35 -3.79 10.68 18.52
N ILE A 36 -4.71 9.71 18.60
CA ILE A 36 -6.02 9.78 17.94
C ILE A 36 -6.80 11.01 18.42
N LEU A 37 -6.77 11.31 19.73
CA LEU A 37 -7.45 12.48 20.27
C LEU A 37 -6.78 13.80 19.81
N GLU A 38 -5.46 13.84 19.75
CA GLU A 38 -4.72 15.00 19.22
C GLU A 38 -5.01 15.20 17.72
N ASP A 39 -5.08 14.10 16.93
CA ASP A 39 -5.43 14.15 15.51
C ASP A 39 -6.89 14.59 15.30
N HIS A 40 -7.82 14.10 16.11
CA HIS A 40 -9.20 14.55 16.06
C HIS A 40 -9.30 16.07 16.31
N ALA A 41 -8.64 16.56 17.33
CA ALA A 41 -8.60 17.99 17.62
C ALA A 41 -7.98 18.78 16.45
N TYR A 42 -6.87 18.30 15.90
CA TYR A 42 -6.17 18.91 14.77
C TYR A 42 -7.04 18.91 13.51
N TYR A 43 -7.66 17.79 13.15
CA TYR A 43 -8.54 17.70 11.97
C TYR A 43 -9.76 18.61 12.09
N THR A 44 -10.35 18.68 13.28
CA THR A 44 -11.48 19.60 13.57
C THR A 44 -11.08 21.06 13.35
N GLU A 45 -9.83 21.42 13.62
CA GLU A 45 -9.32 22.78 13.41
C GLU A 45 -8.87 23.06 11.98
N HIS A 46 -8.21 22.12 11.33
CA HIS A 46 -7.45 22.39 10.12
C HIS A 46 -8.03 21.75 8.83
N ILE A 47 -8.85 20.69 8.92
CA ILE A 47 -9.40 20.01 7.74
C ILE A 47 -10.85 20.42 7.55
N PRO A 48 -11.20 21.21 6.50
CA PRO A 48 -12.53 21.79 6.35
C PRO A 48 -13.66 20.75 6.33
N LEU A 49 -13.48 19.62 5.62
CA LEU A 49 -14.49 18.55 5.57
C LEU A 49 -14.70 17.90 6.95
N TYR A 50 -13.62 17.64 7.67
CA TYR A 50 -13.70 17.01 8.99
C TYR A 50 -14.36 17.95 10.01
N ARG A 51 -14.06 19.24 9.93
CA ARG A 51 -14.71 20.30 10.73
C ARG A 51 -16.21 20.36 10.48
N LYS A 52 -16.62 20.24 9.21
CA LYS A 52 -18.03 20.20 8.84
C LYS A 52 -18.72 18.98 9.45
N LEU A 53 -18.14 17.80 9.32
CA LEU A 53 -18.66 16.59 9.95
C LEU A 53 -18.76 16.74 11.48
N ALA A 54 -17.73 17.29 12.12
CA ALA A 54 -17.73 17.52 13.56
C ALA A 54 -18.90 18.44 14.00
N ALA A 55 -19.17 19.50 13.25
CA ALA A 55 -20.30 20.38 13.52
C ALA A 55 -21.67 19.68 13.32
N GLU A 56 -21.82 18.87 12.28
CA GLU A 56 -23.05 18.11 11.98
C GLU A 56 -23.31 17.04 13.05
N GLU A 57 -22.27 16.36 13.56
CA GLU A 57 -22.35 15.31 14.58
C GLU A 57 -22.36 15.84 16.03
N GLY A 58 -22.24 17.16 16.21
CA GLY A 58 -22.14 17.78 17.52
C GLY A 58 -20.87 17.40 18.29
N CYS A 59 -19.80 17.11 17.58
CA CYS A 59 -18.49 16.70 18.11
C CYS A 59 -17.56 17.92 18.18
N GLY A 60 -16.98 18.20 19.35
CA GLY A 60 -15.96 19.22 19.55
C GLY A 60 -14.53 18.63 19.59
N LYS A 61 -13.54 19.49 19.80
CA LYS A 61 -12.13 19.06 19.89
C LYS A 61 -11.86 18.04 21.01
N ASP A 62 -12.66 18.06 22.08
CA ASP A 62 -12.53 17.19 23.26
C ASP A 62 -13.42 15.95 23.20
N THR A 63 -13.91 15.59 22.00
CA THR A 63 -14.73 14.41 21.80
C THR A 63 -13.98 13.13 22.19
N ASP A 64 -14.63 12.27 22.96
CA ASP A 64 -14.05 11.01 23.40
C ASP A 64 -13.87 9.99 22.24
N ILE A 65 -13.01 9.01 22.48
CA ILE A 65 -12.62 8.05 21.45
C ILE A 65 -13.76 7.14 20.96
N ASP A 66 -14.73 6.79 21.82
CA ASP A 66 -15.86 5.97 21.41
C ASP A 66 -16.83 6.77 20.52
N SER A 67 -17.01 8.05 20.81
CA SER A 67 -17.73 8.99 19.95
C SER A 67 -17.00 9.22 18.62
N ILE A 68 -15.66 9.30 18.61
CA ILE A 68 -14.86 9.38 17.38
C ILE A 68 -15.09 8.13 16.51
N ARG A 69 -14.97 6.94 17.08
CA ARG A 69 -15.21 5.67 16.35
C ARG A 69 -16.61 5.59 15.75
N LYS A 70 -17.60 6.14 16.43
CA LYS A 70 -18.99 6.03 16.01
C LYS A 70 -19.41 7.10 15.03
N LYS A 71 -18.87 8.34 15.13
CA LYS A 71 -19.41 9.52 14.46
C LYS A 71 -18.42 10.24 13.56
N MET A 72 -17.11 10.09 13.82
CA MET A 72 -16.09 10.90 13.20
C MET A 72 -15.24 10.15 12.17
N MET A 73 -15.64 8.94 11.78
CA MET A 73 -14.98 8.19 10.73
C MET A 73 -15.61 8.48 9.37
N LEU A 74 -14.79 8.85 8.41
CA LEU A 74 -15.20 9.19 7.05
C LEU A 74 -15.16 7.94 6.15
N SER A 75 -16.08 7.83 5.21
CA SER A 75 -15.89 6.86 4.12
C SER A 75 -14.62 7.18 3.34
N ALA A 76 -13.82 6.18 2.99
CA ALA A 76 -12.65 6.36 2.12
C ALA A 76 -13.02 6.93 0.73
N ASP A 77 -14.31 6.95 0.37
CA ASP A 77 -14.82 7.58 -0.85
C ASP A 77 -14.69 9.12 -0.84
N VAL A 78 -14.37 9.72 0.31
CA VAL A 78 -14.07 11.15 0.41
C VAL A 78 -12.94 11.56 -0.55
N PHE A 79 -11.97 10.68 -0.79
CA PHE A 79 -10.85 10.94 -1.72
C PHE A 79 -11.21 10.84 -3.21
N LYS A 80 -12.46 10.55 -3.54
CA LYS A 80 -13.01 10.58 -4.91
C LYS A 80 -14.32 11.37 -5.00
N SER A 81 -14.61 12.22 -4.01
CA SER A 81 -15.86 12.98 -3.92
C SER A 81 -15.90 14.27 -4.77
N TYR A 82 -14.92 14.48 -5.65
CA TYR A 82 -14.90 15.58 -6.60
C TYR A 82 -15.92 15.36 -7.73
N ARG A 83 -16.28 16.43 -8.42
CA ARG A 83 -17.10 16.32 -9.64
C ARG A 83 -16.25 15.80 -10.77
N GLN A 84 -16.65 14.69 -11.37
CA GLN A 84 -15.91 14.06 -12.45
C GLN A 84 -15.66 15.00 -13.64
N SER A 85 -16.63 15.90 -13.94
CA SER A 85 -16.46 16.90 -15.00
C SER A 85 -15.23 17.80 -14.82
N TRP A 86 -14.85 18.13 -13.59
CA TRP A 86 -13.63 18.92 -13.35
C TRP A 86 -12.37 18.22 -13.88
N LEU A 87 -12.28 16.91 -13.68
CA LEU A 87 -11.17 16.14 -14.19
C LEU A 87 -11.23 15.95 -15.71
N ASP A 88 -12.44 15.72 -16.23
CA ASP A 88 -12.67 15.54 -17.66
C ASP A 88 -12.43 16.83 -18.47
N GLU A 89 -12.69 17.99 -17.89
CA GLU A 89 -12.49 19.33 -18.49
C GLU A 89 -11.12 19.93 -18.15
N ASN A 90 -10.29 19.25 -17.37
CA ASN A 90 -9.02 19.75 -16.83
C ASN A 90 -9.18 21.01 -15.95
N ASP A 91 -10.32 21.14 -15.24
CA ASP A 91 -10.56 22.21 -14.27
C ASP A 91 -9.80 21.92 -12.97
N TYR A 92 -8.48 22.08 -13.03
CA TYR A 92 -7.60 21.83 -11.90
C TYR A 92 -7.69 22.90 -10.81
N ASP A 93 -8.26 24.06 -11.09
CA ASP A 93 -8.59 25.03 -10.06
C ASP A 93 -9.71 24.51 -9.14
N SER A 94 -10.77 23.93 -9.71
CA SER A 94 -11.82 23.26 -8.93
C SER A 94 -11.29 22.03 -8.20
N MET A 95 -10.39 21.27 -8.81
CA MET A 95 -9.70 20.15 -8.16
C MET A 95 -8.85 20.62 -6.96
N ASN A 96 -8.13 21.72 -7.06
CA ASN A 96 -7.36 22.31 -5.95
C ASN A 96 -8.27 22.75 -4.80
N ARG A 97 -9.42 23.38 -5.10
CA ARG A 97 -10.41 23.78 -4.08
C ARG A 97 -10.99 22.55 -3.36
N TRP A 98 -11.36 21.50 -4.12
CA TRP A 98 -11.83 20.25 -3.54
C TRP A 98 -10.76 19.59 -2.67
N LEU A 99 -9.53 19.48 -3.17
CA LEU A 99 -8.42 18.85 -2.46
C LEU A 99 -8.09 19.60 -1.17
N SER A 100 -8.19 20.95 -1.17
CA SER A 100 -8.08 21.79 0.03
C SER A 100 -9.15 21.47 1.08
N GLY A 101 -10.30 20.96 0.67
CA GLY A 101 -11.38 20.55 1.58
C GLY A 101 -11.03 19.32 2.42
N ILE A 102 -10.15 18.46 1.93
CA ILE A 102 -9.72 17.21 2.58
C ILE A 102 -8.24 17.23 3.01
N PHE A 103 -7.60 18.39 2.99
CA PHE A 103 -6.22 18.61 3.35
C PHE A 103 -6.11 19.68 4.44
N HIS A 104 -5.09 19.62 5.28
CA HIS A 104 -4.95 20.46 6.46
C HIS A 104 -4.60 21.94 6.18
N ARG A 105 -4.31 22.28 4.93
CA ARG A 105 -4.05 23.65 4.49
C ARG A 105 -4.64 23.91 3.12
N THR A 106 -4.88 25.17 2.81
CA THR A 106 -5.30 25.60 1.49
C THR A 106 -4.22 25.32 0.46
N ILE A 107 -4.63 24.83 -0.70
CA ILE A 107 -3.73 24.51 -1.82
C ILE A 107 -3.83 25.69 -2.82
N GLU A 108 -2.82 26.54 -2.80
CA GLU A 108 -2.67 27.69 -3.69
C GLU A 108 -1.58 27.36 -4.73
N VAL A 109 -1.96 26.69 -5.82
CA VAL A 109 -1.05 26.27 -6.88
C VAL A 109 -1.56 26.80 -8.22
N ASP A 110 -0.70 27.52 -8.92
CA ASP A 110 -0.99 27.96 -10.29
C ASP A 110 -1.07 26.75 -11.23
N VAL A 111 -2.24 26.58 -11.82
CA VAL A 111 -2.55 25.51 -12.78
C VAL A 111 -2.76 26.03 -14.21
N GLN A 112 -2.39 27.28 -14.50
CA GLN A 112 -2.48 27.84 -15.85
C GLN A 112 -1.65 26.98 -16.84
N GLY A 113 -2.30 26.56 -17.92
CA GLY A 113 -1.71 25.73 -18.94
C GLY A 113 -1.52 24.25 -18.55
N VAL A 114 -2.01 23.85 -17.39
CA VAL A 114 -2.05 22.43 -16.98
C VAL A 114 -3.22 21.73 -17.65
N ASN A 115 -2.92 20.71 -18.45
CA ASN A 115 -3.90 19.99 -19.27
C ASN A 115 -3.89 18.47 -19.06
N THR A 116 -3.14 17.98 -18.06
CA THR A 116 -3.09 16.55 -17.69
C THR A 116 -3.04 16.36 -16.18
N ILE A 117 -3.56 15.23 -15.73
CA ILE A 117 -3.53 14.82 -14.31
C ILE A 117 -2.09 14.82 -13.78
N ASP A 118 -1.15 14.29 -14.56
CA ASP A 118 0.25 14.13 -14.15
C ASP A 118 0.92 15.49 -13.95
N ARG A 119 0.73 16.44 -14.85
CA ARG A 119 1.23 17.82 -14.70
C ARG A 119 0.61 18.54 -13.51
N TRP A 120 -0.68 18.31 -13.26
CA TRP A 120 -1.34 18.84 -12.05
C TRP A 120 -0.68 18.30 -10.78
N ILE A 121 -0.47 16.99 -10.69
CA ILE A 121 0.18 16.36 -9.54
C ILE A 121 1.64 16.85 -9.38
N ASP A 122 2.35 17.06 -10.49
CA ASP A 122 3.71 17.61 -10.43
C ASP A 122 3.72 19.05 -9.88
N ARG A 123 2.76 19.89 -10.29
CA ARG A 123 2.62 21.24 -9.73
C ARG A 123 2.31 21.22 -8.24
N LEU A 124 1.42 20.33 -7.80
CA LEU A 124 1.13 20.09 -6.39
C LEU A 124 2.38 19.65 -5.62
N GLY A 125 3.15 18.72 -6.20
CA GLY A 125 4.41 18.24 -5.61
C GLY A 125 5.45 19.34 -5.42
N MET A 126 5.58 20.28 -6.38
CA MET A 126 6.45 21.46 -6.24
C MET A 126 6.02 22.37 -5.10
N ALA A 127 4.73 22.42 -4.77
CA ALA A 127 4.17 23.16 -3.65
C ALA A 127 4.15 22.35 -2.33
N GLY A 128 4.79 21.18 -2.30
CA GLY A 128 4.88 20.32 -1.13
C GLY A 128 3.62 19.51 -0.84
N VAL A 129 2.70 19.37 -1.82
CA VAL A 129 1.53 18.50 -1.71
C VAL A 129 1.77 17.26 -2.55
N HIS A 130 2.09 16.16 -1.89
CA HIS A 130 2.33 14.87 -2.54
C HIS A 130 1.01 14.13 -2.70
N VAL A 131 0.55 13.99 -3.95
CA VAL A 131 -0.71 13.29 -4.24
C VAL A 131 -0.39 11.91 -4.79
N VAL A 132 -0.95 10.91 -4.12
CA VAL A 132 -0.96 9.53 -4.60
C VAL A 132 -2.40 9.18 -4.99
N TYR A 133 -2.58 8.49 -6.10
CA TYR A 133 -3.91 8.08 -6.51
C TYR A 133 -4.05 6.57 -6.68
N SER A 134 -5.27 6.08 -6.51
CA SER A 134 -5.68 4.76 -6.95
C SER A 134 -6.75 4.91 -8.04
N SER A 135 -6.70 4.06 -9.04
CA SER A 135 -7.73 4.00 -10.07
C SER A 135 -8.80 2.98 -9.66
N GLY A 136 -10.04 3.44 -9.57
CA GLY A 136 -11.19 2.54 -9.51
C GLY A 136 -11.47 1.89 -10.88
N THR A 137 -12.17 0.76 -10.90
CA THR A 137 -12.65 0.12 -12.15
C THR A 137 -13.69 0.98 -12.89
N SER A 138 -14.38 1.87 -12.17
CA SER A 138 -15.30 2.87 -12.73
C SER A 138 -14.60 4.03 -13.44
N GLY A 139 -13.27 4.10 -13.41
CA GLY A 139 -12.50 5.23 -13.93
C GLY A 139 -12.51 6.49 -13.06
N THR A 140 -13.06 6.41 -11.85
CA THR A 140 -12.97 7.48 -10.86
C THR A 140 -11.72 7.28 -10.00
N PHE A 141 -10.83 8.27 -9.98
CA PHE A 141 -9.60 8.23 -9.20
C PHE A 141 -9.86 8.62 -7.76
N SER A 142 -9.20 7.94 -6.83
CA SER A 142 -9.07 8.37 -5.44
C SER A 142 -7.76 9.14 -5.31
N PHE A 143 -7.79 10.43 -5.00
CA PHE A 143 -6.59 11.25 -4.78
C PHE A 143 -6.38 11.48 -3.30
N VAL A 144 -5.28 10.95 -2.77
CA VAL A 144 -4.91 11.10 -1.35
C VAL A 144 -3.75 12.10 -1.24
N PRO A 145 -3.99 13.29 -0.69
CA PRO A 145 -2.94 14.28 -0.49
C PRO A 145 -2.13 13.98 0.76
N ARG A 146 -0.84 14.21 0.71
CA ARG A 146 0.06 14.12 1.85
C ARG A 146 1.08 15.24 1.84
N ASP A 147 1.46 15.73 3.02
CA ASP A 147 2.67 16.50 3.16
C ASP A 147 3.92 15.61 3.08
N LYS A 148 5.06 16.22 2.85
CA LYS A 148 6.35 15.53 2.84
C LYS A 148 6.64 14.81 4.15
N ASP A 149 6.21 15.40 5.27
CA ASP A 149 6.45 14.81 6.59
C ASP A 149 5.59 13.57 6.83
N ASP A 150 4.33 13.54 6.38
CA ASP A 150 3.50 12.33 6.41
C ASP A 150 4.12 11.20 5.59
N TRP A 151 4.63 11.53 4.42
CA TRP A 151 5.30 10.55 3.56
C TRP A 151 6.53 9.94 4.22
N LYS A 152 7.34 10.80 4.85
CA LYS A 152 8.52 10.37 5.62
C LYS A 152 8.13 9.51 6.82
N LEU A 153 7.10 9.92 7.55
CA LEU A 153 6.59 9.20 8.71
C LEU A 153 6.08 7.79 8.33
N ALA A 154 5.33 7.68 7.23
CA ALA A 154 4.88 6.40 6.69
C ALA A 154 6.08 5.50 6.29
N ALA A 155 7.13 6.06 5.70
CA ALA A 155 8.33 5.31 5.35
C ALA A 155 9.09 4.81 6.60
N GLU A 156 9.22 5.66 7.62
CA GLU A 156 9.84 5.31 8.90
C GLU A 156 9.05 4.20 9.61
N LEU A 157 7.72 4.33 9.68
CA LEU A 157 6.84 3.32 10.25
C LEU A 157 7.02 1.97 9.55
N ASN A 158 6.82 1.92 8.23
CA ASN A 158 6.91 0.66 7.49
C ASN A 158 8.31 0.04 7.60
N THR A 159 9.36 0.84 7.56
CA THR A 159 10.73 0.36 7.74
C THR A 159 10.94 -0.24 9.13
N SER A 160 10.33 0.34 10.18
CA SER A 160 10.53 -0.10 11.55
C SER A 160 10.09 -1.54 11.78
N TYR A 161 8.92 -1.95 11.30
CA TYR A 161 8.40 -3.30 11.55
C TYR A 161 8.63 -4.28 10.39
N LEU A 162 8.66 -3.82 9.13
CA LEU A 162 8.94 -4.73 8.02
C LEU A 162 10.37 -5.25 8.04
N THR A 163 11.33 -4.45 8.50
CA THR A 163 12.73 -4.88 8.59
C THR A 163 12.92 -6.12 9.47
N PRO A 164 12.48 -6.16 10.74
CA PRO A 164 12.62 -7.38 11.55
C PRO A 164 11.74 -8.53 11.04
N LEU A 165 10.54 -8.28 10.53
CA LEU A 165 9.68 -9.32 9.96
C LEU A 165 10.30 -10.01 8.74
N LEU A 166 10.93 -9.25 7.84
CA LEU A 166 11.55 -9.79 6.63
C LEU A 166 12.93 -10.39 6.90
N ALA A 167 13.74 -9.77 7.74
CA ALA A 167 15.12 -10.22 7.98
C ALA A 167 15.18 -11.65 8.52
N SER A 168 14.26 -12.04 9.38
CA SER A 168 14.18 -13.40 9.91
C SER A 168 13.90 -14.42 8.80
N ARG A 169 13.00 -14.10 7.87
CA ARG A 169 12.60 -14.98 6.75
C ARG A 169 13.70 -15.07 5.68
N ILE A 170 14.28 -13.94 5.31
CA ILE A 170 15.30 -13.83 4.23
C ILE A 170 16.61 -14.57 4.59
N SER A 171 16.90 -14.82 5.86
CA SER A 171 18.09 -15.55 6.28
C SER A 171 18.13 -16.98 5.72
N GLY A 172 16.98 -17.58 5.49
CA GLY A 172 16.78 -18.90 4.88
C GLY A 172 17.51 -20.06 5.57
N ASN A 173 17.95 -19.86 6.83
CA ASN A 173 18.60 -20.87 7.68
C ASN A 173 17.97 -20.79 9.07
N PRO A 174 17.35 -21.87 9.59
CA PRO A 174 16.68 -21.88 10.88
C PRO A 174 17.55 -21.39 12.05
N PHE A 175 18.83 -21.74 12.04
CA PHE A 175 19.79 -21.28 13.06
C PHE A 175 20.08 -19.78 12.93
N LYS A 176 20.29 -19.30 11.69
CA LYS A 176 20.50 -17.88 11.43
C LYS A 176 19.22 -17.08 11.68
N GLU A 177 18.05 -17.62 11.35
CA GLU A 177 16.76 -17.02 11.63
C GLU A 177 16.57 -16.80 13.13
N LYS A 178 16.83 -17.83 13.93
CA LYS A 178 16.78 -17.76 15.39
C LYS A 178 17.80 -16.74 15.95
N PHE A 179 19.01 -16.71 15.38
CA PHE A 179 20.02 -15.73 15.74
C PHE A 179 19.63 -14.31 15.35
N VAL A 180 19.11 -14.11 14.13
CA VAL A 180 18.63 -12.80 13.65
C VAL A 180 17.46 -12.31 14.50
N LYS A 181 16.46 -13.15 14.79
CA LYS A 181 15.37 -12.82 15.72
C LYS A 181 15.89 -12.43 17.11
N SER A 182 16.90 -13.16 17.63
CA SER A 182 17.52 -12.83 18.92
C SER A 182 18.30 -11.53 18.89
N ALA A 183 19.03 -11.25 17.80
CA ALA A 183 19.74 -9.99 17.61
C ALA A 183 18.78 -8.80 17.54
N PHE A 184 17.67 -8.90 16.81
CA PHE A 184 16.65 -7.86 16.76
C PHE A 184 15.96 -7.63 18.11
N ARG A 185 15.85 -8.66 18.95
CA ARG A 185 15.34 -8.51 20.33
C ARG A 185 16.26 -7.68 21.25
N ILE A 186 17.53 -7.57 20.93
CA ILE A 186 18.54 -6.89 21.77
C ILE A 186 18.79 -5.46 21.25
N LEU A 187 18.74 -5.24 19.93
CA LEU A 187 19.06 -3.95 19.31
C LEU A 187 17.93 -2.92 19.53
N PRO A 188 18.22 -1.71 19.96
CA PRO A 188 17.22 -0.64 20.08
C PRO A 188 16.61 -0.30 18.72
N ALA A 189 15.36 0.16 18.73
CA ALA A 189 14.71 0.73 17.57
C ALA A 189 15.57 1.84 16.95
N GLY A 190 15.59 1.95 15.65
CA GLY A 190 16.42 2.94 14.95
C GLY A 190 17.92 2.60 14.84
N THR A 191 18.45 1.68 15.63
CA THR A 191 19.87 1.26 15.53
C THR A 191 20.17 0.68 14.16
N PHE A 192 19.26 -0.12 13.62
CA PHE A 192 19.42 -0.73 12.30
C PHE A 192 19.32 0.33 11.18
N SER A 193 18.51 1.37 11.38
CA SER A 193 18.42 2.48 10.44
C SER A 193 19.69 3.30 10.40
N ARG A 194 20.36 3.45 11.52
CA ARG A 194 21.65 4.16 11.65
C ARG A 194 22.85 3.35 11.18
N LEU A 195 22.87 2.03 11.47
CA LEU A 195 24.00 1.14 11.12
C LEU A 195 24.00 0.72 9.64
N SER A 196 22.84 0.58 9.00
CA SER A 196 22.75 0.09 7.62
C SER A 196 22.83 1.16 6.55
N GLY A 197 22.70 2.45 6.91
CA GLY A 197 22.62 3.52 5.92
C GLY A 197 21.64 3.17 4.77
N ASN A 198 21.68 3.89 3.68
CA ASN A 198 20.83 3.65 2.49
C ASN A 198 21.18 2.37 1.68
N LYS A 199 21.90 1.38 2.25
CA LYS A 199 22.44 0.21 1.51
C LYS A 199 21.77 -1.13 1.80
N ARG A 200 20.53 -1.17 2.33
CA ARG A 200 19.94 -2.39 2.92
C ARG A 200 19.57 -3.49 1.94
N LEU A 201 19.18 -3.13 0.73
CA LEU A 201 18.74 -4.05 -0.31
C LEU A 201 19.73 -4.10 -1.49
N THR A 202 20.91 -3.50 -1.36
CA THR A 202 21.94 -3.48 -2.42
C THR A 202 22.45 -4.88 -2.79
N GLY A 203 22.13 -5.92 -2.01
CA GLY A 203 22.39 -7.32 -2.35
C GLY A 203 21.31 -7.99 -3.18
N PHE A 204 20.26 -7.26 -3.57
CA PHE A 204 19.15 -7.78 -4.37
C PHE A 204 19.07 -7.09 -5.72
N ASP A 205 18.74 -7.87 -6.74
CA ASP A 205 18.15 -7.38 -7.98
C ASP A 205 16.63 -7.40 -7.82
N ALA A 206 15.98 -6.29 -8.10
CA ALA A 206 14.54 -6.19 -8.05
C ALA A 206 13.90 -6.36 -9.43
N VAL A 207 12.79 -7.07 -9.46
CA VAL A 207 11.93 -7.22 -10.63
C VAL A 207 10.53 -6.78 -10.23
N PHE A 208 10.04 -5.72 -10.84
CA PHE A 208 8.67 -5.25 -10.66
C PHE A 208 7.83 -5.68 -11.85
N LEU A 209 6.82 -6.52 -11.60
CA LEU A 209 5.86 -6.94 -12.61
C LEU A 209 4.83 -5.83 -12.86
N GLY A 210 5.30 -4.69 -13.31
CA GLY A 210 4.52 -3.47 -13.53
C GLY A 210 5.27 -2.47 -14.38
N PHE A 211 4.77 -1.25 -14.41
CA PHE A 211 5.36 -0.13 -15.16
C PHE A 211 6.60 0.43 -14.48
N ARG A 212 7.49 1.04 -15.27
CA ARG A 212 8.71 1.69 -14.77
C ARG A 212 8.43 2.87 -13.83
N GLY A 213 7.31 3.54 -14.00
CA GLY A 213 6.93 4.67 -13.17
C GLY A 213 5.45 4.99 -13.26
N GLY A 214 5.01 5.94 -12.46
CA GLY A 214 3.65 6.42 -12.36
C GLY A 214 3.34 6.98 -10.97
N ARG A 215 2.15 7.56 -10.81
CA ARG A 215 1.71 8.18 -9.55
C ARG A 215 0.65 7.35 -8.80
N MET A 216 0.37 6.14 -9.26
CA MET A 216 -0.46 5.19 -8.49
C MET A 216 0.28 4.73 -7.24
N GLY A 217 -0.46 4.36 -6.19
CA GLY A 217 0.12 4.00 -4.89
C GLY A 217 1.22 2.93 -4.96
N ASN A 218 1.00 1.86 -5.71
CA ASN A 218 2.01 0.82 -5.90
C ASN A 218 3.21 1.29 -6.74
N GLN A 219 3.00 2.12 -7.77
CA GLN A 219 4.09 2.66 -8.60
C GLN A 219 4.93 3.68 -7.81
N THR A 220 4.28 4.51 -7.00
CA THR A 220 4.99 5.42 -6.09
C THR A 220 5.85 4.64 -5.10
N LEU A 221 5.32 3.58 -4.49
CA LEU A 221 6.09 2.70 -3.61
C LEU A 221 7.29 2.07 -4.33
N ILE A 222 7.09 1.57 -5.55
CA ILE A 222 8.16 0.99 -6.37
C ILE A 222 9.25 2.03 -6.66
N THR A 223 8.87 3.24 -7.02
CA THR A 223 9.81 4.34 -7.33
C THR A 223 10.65 4.71 -6.10
N GLU A 224 10.02 4.78 -4.93
CA GLU A 224 10.71 5.06 -3.65
C GLU A 224 11.65 3.93 -3.23
N LEU A 225 11.28 2.69 -3.49
CA LEU A 225 12.10 1.53 -3.15
C LEU A 225 13.24 1.27 -4.15
N ALA A 226 13.10 1.70 -5.40
CA ALA A 226 14.05 1.41 -6.48
C ALA A 226 15.52 1.74 -6.13
N PRO A 227 15.85 2.90 -5.51
CA PRO A 227 17.22 3.24 -5.13
C PRO A 227 17.86 2.31 -4.07
N LEU A 228 17.05 1.51 -3.37
CA LEU A 228 17.54 0.59 -2.34
C LEU A 228 18.11 -0.71 -2.92
N PHE A 229 17.83 -1.02 -4.17
CA PHE A 229 18.25 -2.24 -4.84
C PHE A 229 19.54 -2.05 -5.63
N ARG A 230 20.26 -3.14 -5.88
CA ARG A 230 21.45 -3.15 -6.73
C ARG A 230 21.13 -2.83 -8.17
N SER A 231 20.05 -3.40 -8.66
CA SER A 231 19.47 -3.13 -9.98
C SER A 231 17.97 -3.34 -9.96
N VAL A 232 17.28 -2.68 -10.87
CA VAL A 232 15.82 -2.76 -11.00
C VAL A 232 15.45 -3.06 -12.43
N SER A 233 14.47 -3.93 -12.63
CA SER A 233 13.86 -4.25 -13.93
C SER A 233 12.35 -4.20 -13.81
N TYR A 234 11.68 -3.73 -14.85
CA TYR A 234 10.24 -3.57 -14.90
C TYR A 234 9.66 -4.42 -16.02
N LEU A 235 8.46 -4.97 -15.80
CA LEU A 235 7.76 -5.72 -16.85
C LEU A 235 7.47 -4.82 -18.05
N TYR A 236 7.00 -3.59 -17.79
CA TYR A 236 6.72 -2.60 -18.82
C TYR A 236 7.69 -1.43 -18.69
N ASP A 237 8.51 -1.19 -19.72
CA ASP A 237 9.55 -0.16 -19.69
C ASP A 237 9.05 1.23 -20.11
N ILE A 238 7.80 1.51 -19.75
CA ILE A 238 7.14 2.81 -19.89
C ILE A 238 6.54 3.26 -18.56
N GLU A 239 6.22 4.55 -18.48
CA GLU A 239 5.48 5.11 -17.36
C GLU A 239 3.99 5.02 -17.63
N ILE A 240 3.22 4.68 -16.59
CA ILE A 240 1.77 4.78 -16.63
C ILE A 240 1.31 6.11 -16.06
N THR A 241 0.70 6.92 -16.91
CA THR A 241 0.21 8.24 -16.52
C THR A 241 -1.25 8.21 -16.11
N GLY A 242 -1.65 9.14 -15.23
CA GLY A 242 -3.05 9.33 -14.86
C GLY A 242 -3.92 9.67 -16.07
N ASN A 243 -3.36 10.43 -17.02
CA ASN A 243 -4.05 10.73 -18.27
C ASN A 243 -4.28 9.48 -19.13
N ALA A 244 -3.29 8.60 -19.26
CA ALA A 244 -3.45 7.32 -19.97
C ALA A 244 -4.54 6.46 -19.34
N LEU A 245 -4.55 6.35 -18.01
CA LEU A 245 -5.57 5.60 -17.27
C LEU A 245 -6.97 6.20 -17.46
N ARG A 246 -7.10 7.53 -17.46
CA ARG A 246 -8.36 8.20 -17.76
C ARG A 246 -8.83 7.86 -19.19
N CYS A 247 -7.92 7.93 -20.15
CA CYS A 247 -8.26 7.62 -21.54
C CYS A 247 -8.73 6.18 -21.74
N ILE A 248 -8.15 5.21 -21.02
CA ILE A 248 -8.58 3.81 -21.06
C ILE A 248 -10.00 3.66 -20.51
N THR A 249 -10.33 4.35 -19.42
CA THR A 249 -11.60 4.18 -18.72
C THR A 249 -12.72 5.04 -19.28
N ARG A 250 -12.39 6.19 -19.89
CA ARG A 250 -13.35 7.21 -20.34
C ARG A 250 -13.30 7.48 -21.85
N GLY A 251 -12.35 6.89 -22.56
CA GLY A 251 -12.08 7.16 -23.96
C GLY A 251 -11.11 8.33 -24.18
N ALA A 252 -10.40 8.27 -25.28
CA ALA A 252 -9.53 9.35 -25.77
C ALA A 252 -10.38 10.48 -26.40
N ARG A 253 -10.03 11.74 -26.09
CA ARG A 253 -10.74 12.94 -26.57
C ARG A 253 -10.13 13.55 -27.84
N ASN A 254 -8.88 13.20 -28.14
CA ASN A 254 -8.13 13.72 -29.28
C ASN A 254 -7.08 12.68 -29.75
N GLU A 255 -6.40 12.98 -30.86
CA GLU A 255 -5.40 12.08 -31.43
C GLU A 255 -4.17 11.83 -30.53
N GLU A 256 -3.75 12.80 -29.71
CA GLU A 256 -2.61 12.65 -28.80
C GLU A 256 -2.96 11.63 -27.71
N GLU A 257 -4.13 11.76 -27.13
CA GLU A 257 -4.65 10.79 -26.14
C GLU A 257 -4.83 9.40 -26.76
N LEU A 258 -5.33 9.32 -27.99
CA LEU A 258 -5.47 8.04 -28.69
C LEU A 258 -4.09 7.38 -28.91
N ARG A 259 -3.08 8.13 -29.33
CA ARG A 259 -1.70 7.63 -29.47
C ARG A 259 -1.14 7.13 -28.14
N THR A 260 -1.45 7.82 -27.04
CA THR A 260 -1.03 7.41 -25.70
C THR A 260 -1.63 6.04 -25.32
N VAL A 261 -2.92 5.84 -25.59
CA VAL A 261 -3.59 4.54 -25.35
C VAL A 261 -3.01 3.45 -26.23
N GLN A 262 -2.80 3.74 -27.52
CA GLN A 262 -2.21 2.78 -28.47
C GLN A 262 -0.79 2.37 -28.06
N ALA A 263 0.06 3.31 -27.64
CA ALA A 263 1.41 3.01 -27.17
C ALA A 263 1.38 2.12 -25.91
N LEU A 264 0.43 2.36 -25.02
CA LEU A 264 0.25 1.56 -23.81
C LEU A 264 -0.25 0.14 -24.15
N GLN A 265 -1.21 0.02 -25.08
CA GLN A 265 -1.70 -1.28 -25.57
C GLN A 265 -0.60 -2.08 -26.28
N GLU A 266 0.19 -1.42 -27.11
CA GLU A 266 1.34 -2.04 -27.78
C GLU A 266 2.34 -2.59 -26.76
N GLU A 267 2.68 -1.83 -25.71
CA GLU A 267 3.61 -2.28 -24.67
C GLU A 267 3.03 -3.41 -23.81
N THR A 268 1.74 -3.34 -23.46
CA THR A 268 1.16 -4.30 -22.51
C THR A 268 0.60 -5.56 -23.16
N VAL A 269 0.05 -5.43 -24.37
CA VAL A 269 -0.58 -6.53 -25.13
C VAL A 269 0.27 -6.93 -26.32
N GLY A 270 0.66 -5.98 -27.16
CA GLY A 270 1.43 -6.26 -28.37
C GLY A 270 2.79 -6.90 -28.08
N ARG A 271 3.46 -6.44 -27.02
CA ARG A 271 4.78 -6.93 -26.61
C ARG A 271 4.75 -7.88 -25.41
N HIS A 272 3.59 -8.46 -25.08
CA HIS A 272 3.39 -9.28 -23.90
C HIS A 272 4.44 -10.41 -23.78
N GLU A 273 4.57 -11.26 -24.78
CA GLU A 273 5.56 -12.35 -24.76
C GLU A 273 7.00 -11.85 -24.65
N GLU A 274 7.36 -10.78 -25.37
CA GLU A 274 8.69 -10.18 -25.34
C GLU A 274 9.02 -9.68 -23.93
N ASN A 275 8.08 -9.01 -23.28
CA ASN A 275 8.24 -8.47 -21.93
C ASN A 275 8.44 -9.58 -20.90
N TYR A 276 7.63 -10.65 -20.93
CA TYR A 276 7.81 -11.79 -20.01
C TYR A 276 9.09 -12.58 -20.30
N ARG A 277 9.49 -12.70 -21.57
CA ARG A 277 10.80 -13.29 -21.94
C ARG A 277 11.94 -12.48 -21.34
N ARG A 278 11.94 -11.17 -21.56
CA ARG A 278 12.96 -10.24 -21.06
C ARG A 278 13.07 -10.30 -19.50
N ILE A 279 11.95 -10.33 -18.81
CA ILE A 279 11.92 -10.42 -17.35
C ILE A 279 12.44 -11.79 -16.88
N THR A 280 12.02 -12.87 -17.50
CA THR A 280 12.50 -14.22 -17.16
C THR A 280 14.01 -14.37 -17.38
N ASP A 281 14.53 -13.83 -18.49
CA ASP A 281 15.96 -13.79 -18.79
C ASP A 281 16.72 -12.94 -17.77
N ARG A 282 16.14 -11.83 -17.33
CA ARG A 282 16.73 -11.00 -16.28
C ARG A 282 16.81 -11.72 -14.94
N ILE A 283 15.73 -12.39 -14.53
CA ILE A 283 15.72 -13.21 -13.30
C ILE A 283 16.79 -14.29 -13.39
N ARG A 284 16.90 -14.99 -14.53
CA ARG A 284 17.91 -16.02 -14.75
C ARG A 284 19.33 -15.46 -14.66
N THR A 285 19.63 -14.38 -15.38
CA THR A 285 20.96 -13.73 -15.38
C THR A 285 21.37 -13.30 -13.97
N SER A 286 20.44 -12.72 -13.20
CA SER A 286 20.70 -12.34 -11.81
C SER A 286 21.03 -13.55 -10.94
N THR A 287 20.30 -14.66 -11.12
CA THR A 287 20.51 -15.89 -10.37
C THR A 287 21.83 -16.56 -10.72
N GLU A 288 22.17 -16.67 -12.02
CA GLU A 288 23.44 -17.21 -12.52
C GLU A 288 24.64 -16.39 -12.03
N ALA A 289 24.48 -15.05 -11.91
CA ALA A 289 25.45 -14.16 -11.29
C ALA A 289 25.52 -14.29 -9.75
N GLY A 290 24.77 -15.22 -9.16
CA GLY A 290 24.75 -15.45 -7.72
C GLY A 290 24.08 -14.32 -6.92
N GLN A 291 23.22 -13.51 -7.53
CA GLN A 291 22.49 -12.44 -6.86
C GLN A 291 21.18 -12.97 -6.26
N LYS A 292 20.73 -12.35 -5.16
CA LYS A 292 19.39 -12.55 -4.66
C LYS A 292 18.42 -11.72 -5.49
N VAL A 293 17.20 -12.23 -5.69
CA VAL A 293 16.17 -11.57 -6.46
C VAL A 293 14.96 -11.28 -5.58
N PHE A 294 14.44 -10.07 -5.66
CA PHE A 294 13.15 -9.68 -5.13
C PHE A 294 12.18 -9.47 -6.30
N ILE A 295 11.01 -10.11 -6.25
CA ILE A 295 9.98 -9.94 -7.30
C ILE A 295 8.71 -9.41 -6.64
N PHE A 296 8.16 -8.34 -7.19
CA PHE A 296 6.92 -7.72 -6.72
C PHE A 296 5.91 -7.57 -7.86
N GLY A 297 4.63 -7.89 -7.60
CA GLY A 297 3.57 -7.76 -8.58
C GLY A 297 2.19 -8.14 -8.05
N ALA A 298 1.19 -8.11 -8.94
CA ALA A 298 -0.16 -8.60 -8.65
C ALA A 298 -0.26 -10.13 -8.89
N PRO A 299 -1.22 -10.82 -8.25
CA PRO A 299 -1.39 -12.26 -8.41
C PRO A 299 -1.48 -12.74 -9.86
N TYR A 300 -2.22 -12.04 -10.72
CA TYR A 300 -2.37 -12.40 -12.13
C TYR A 300 -1.04 -12.29 -12.91
N GLN A 301 -0.24 -11.27 -12.65
CA GLN A 301 1.07 -11.11 -13.28
C GLN A 301 2.03 -12.24 -12.90
N PHE A 302 1.94 -12.71 -11.67
CA PHE A 302 2.71 -13.86 -11.22
C PHE A 302 2.24 -15.16 -11.86
N LYS A 303 0.91 -15.35 -12.04
CA LYS A 303 0.37 -16.51 -12.77
C LYS A 303 0.92 -16.54 -14.18
N GLU A 304 0.84 -15.43 -14.92
CA GLU A 304 1.37 -15.29 -16.28
C GLU A 304 2.89 -15.53 -16.35
N LEU A 305 3.66 -14.98 -15.38
CA LEU A 305 5.10 -15.25 -15.28
C LEU A 305 5.38 -16.76 -15.13
N CYS A 306 4.63 -17.44 -14.28
CA CYS A 306 4.78 -18.89 -14.08
C CYS A 306 4.42 -19.69 -15.32
N GLU A 307 3.37 -19.32 -16.04
CA GLU A 307 2.95 -19.93 -17.30
C GLU A 307 4.05 -19.76 -18.37
N PHE A 308 4.62 -18.56 -18.47
CA PHE A 308 5.73 -18.28 -19.38
C PHE A 308 6.97 -19.12 -19.02
N ILE A 309 7.33 -19.19 -17.72
CA ILE A 309 8.44 -20.03 -17.23
C ILE A 309 8.19 -21.50 -17.53
N ALA A 310 6.96 -21.98 -17.38
CA ALA A 310 6.61 -23.39 -17.67
C ALA A 310 6.84 -23.76 -19.15
N GLY A 311 6.59 -22.83 -20.07
CA GLY A 311 6.87 -22.98 -21.50
C GLY A 311 8.35 -22.83 -21.88
N SER A 312 9.20 -22.43 -20.95
CA SER A 312 10.64 -22.19 -21.19
C SER A 312 11.47 -23.47 -20.96
N ASN A 313 12.45 -23.70 -21.83
CA ASN A 313 13.41 -24.81 -21.68
C ASN A 313 14.40 -24.63 -20.49
N ARG A 314 14.49 -23.45 -19.92
CA ARG A 314 15.39 -23.10 -18.81
C ARG A 314 14.61 -22.34 -17.73
N LYS A 315 14.21 -23.04 -16.69
CA LYS A 315 13.57 -22.44 -15.52
C LYS A 315 14.61 -21.68 -14.68
N PRO A 316 14.30 -20.45 -14.21
CA PRO A 316 15.16 -19.76 -13.25
C PRO A 316 15.13 -20.50 -11.90
N VAL A 317 16.27 -20.59 -11.24
CA VAL A 317 16.40 -21.15 -9.89
C VAL A 317 16.87 -20.05 -8.96
N LEU A 318 15.96 -19.47 -8.19
CA LEU A 318 16.28 -18.33 -7.36
C LEU A 318 17.29 -18.71 -6.25
N LYS A 319 18.27 -17.83 -6.03
CA LYS A 319 19.25 -18.00 -4.96
C LYS A 319 18.55 -17.97 -3.60
N LYS A 320 19.03 -18.82 -2.67
CA LYS A 320 18.55 -18.84 -1.28
C LYS A 320 18.52 -17.44 -0.66
N GLY A 321 17.40 -17.06 -0.09
CA GLY A 321 17.13 -15.74 0.47
C GLY A 321 16.55 -14.73 -0.54
N SER A 322 16.27 -15.13 -1.79
CA SER A 322 15.36 -14.40 -2.68
C SER A 322 13.95 -14.55 -2.17
N PHE A 323 13.09 -13.58 -2.50
CA PHE A 323 11.68 -13.63 -2.09
C PHE A 323 10.76 -12.94 -3.10
N VAL A 324 9.49 -13.31 -3.02
CA VAL A 324 8.39 -12.77 -3.82
C VAL A 324 7.42 -12.06 -2.89
N LEU A 325 6.92 -10.93 -3.30
CA LEU A 325 5.83 -10.21 -2.63
C LEU A 325 4.71 -9.94 -3.65
N PHE A 326 3.52 -10.43 -3.36
CA PHE A 326 2.34 -10.08 -4.15
C PHE A 326 1.29 -9.39 -3.29
N GLY A 327 0.42 -8.61 -3.93
CA GLY A 327 -0.67 -7.93 -3.26
C GLY A 327 -1.68 -7.35 -4.24
N GLY A 328 -2.76 -6.78 -3.70
CA GLY A 328 -3.77 -6.10 -4.50
C GLY A 328 -4.87 -7.01 -5.10
N GLY A 329 -4.83 -8.32 -4.84
CA GLY A 329 -5.85 -9.28 -5.26
C GLY A 329 -5.97 -9.45 -6.79
N TRP A 330 -6.93 -10.27 -7.22
CA TRP A 330 -7.21 -10.55 -8.65
C TRP A 330 -7.97 -9.42 -9.36
N LYS A 331 -8.71 -8.62 -8.61
CA LYS A 331 -9.47 -7.43 -9.06
C LYS A 331 -10.35 -7.69 -10.30
N SER A 332 -10.12 -6.94 -11.37
CA SER A 332 -10.84 -7.07 -12.66
C SER A 332 -10.18 -8.04 -13.64
N PHE A 333 -9.29 -8.91 -13.17
CA PHE A 333 -8.72 -9.95 -14.02
C PHE A 333 -9.85 -10.87 -14.53
N THR A 334 -9.99 -10.99 -15.84
CA THR A 334 -11.06 -11.76 -16.51
C THR A 334 -10.67 -13.20 -16.76
N GLY A 335 -9.39 -13.55 -16.59
CA GLY A 335 -8.90 -14.91 -16.70
C GLY A 335 -9.23 -15.79 -15.50
N GLU A 336 -8.84 -17.05 -15.57
CA GLU A 336 -9.01 -18.00 -14.48
C GLU A 336 -8.19 -17.61 -13.27
N THR A 337 -8.86 -17.35 -12.14
CA THR A 337 -8.22 -17.08 -10.87
C THR A 337 -7.89 -18.38 -10.15
N VAL A 338 -6.81 -18.36 -9.38
CA VAL A 338 -6.44 -19.49 -8.51
C VAL A 338 -6.48 -19.04 -7.05
N ASP A 339 -6.73 -19.96 -6.15
CA ASP A 339 -6.65 -19.66 -4.73
C ASP A 339 -5.20 -19.36 -4.30
N ARG A 340 -5.04 -18.81 -3.09
CA ARG A 340 -3.74 -18.40 -2.58
C ARG A 340 -2.75 -19.56 -2.50
N GLU A 341 -3.18 -20.71 -2.03
CA GLU A 341 -2.31 -21.87 -1.84
C GLU A 341 -1.80 -22.39 -3.18
N SER A 342 -2.67 -22.47 -4.15
CA SER A 342 -2.34 -22.81 -5.54
C SER A 342 -1.33 -21.82 -6.14
N LEU A 343 -1.52 -20.51 -5.92
CA LEU A 343 -0.56 -19.49 -6.39
C LEU A 343 0.81 -19.63 -5.70
N VAL A 344 0.83 -19.84 -4.40
CA VAL A 344 2.07 -20.04 -3.63
C VAL A 344 2.81 -21.29 -4.12
N ASN A 345 2.10 -22.40 -4.35
CA ASN A 345 2.67 -23.63 -4.85
C ASN A 345 3.21 -23.46 -6.28
N LEU A 346 2.47 -22.77 -7.15
CA LEU A 346 2.89 -22.45 -8.50
C LEU A 346 4.18 -21.63 -8.52
N LEU A 347 4.26 -20.57 -7.70
CA LEU A 347 5.44 -19.72 -7.56
C LEU A 347 6.64 -20.48 -6.98
N SER A 348 6.41 -21.27 -5.93
CA SER A 348 7.46 -22.09 -5.32
C SER A 348 8.04 -23.06 -6.31
N GLY A 349 7.22 -23.75 -7.11
CA GLY A 349 7.65 -24.69 -8.12
C GLY A 349 8.31 -24.05 -9.34
N SER A 350 7.81 -22.91 -9.80
CA SER A 350 8.33 -22.23 -11.01
C SER A 350 9.65 -21.52 -10.74
N LEU A 351 9.83 -20.97 -9.54
CA LEU A 351 11.01 -20.17 -9.16
C LEU A 351 11.99 -20.92 -8.25
N ASN A 352 11.65 -22.14 -7.87
CA ASN A 352 12.41 -22.99 -6.94
C ASN A 352 12.74 -22.27 -5.63
N ILE A 353 11.74 -21.64 -5.00
CA ILE A 353 11.85 -20.97 -3.71
C ILE A 353 10.94 -21.64 -2.67
N PRO A 354 11.34 -21.66 -1.38
CA PRO A 354 10.45 -22.14 -0.32
C PRO A 354 9.16 -21.30 -0.24
N SER A 355 8.02 -21.94 0.05
CA SER A 355 6.71 -21.27 0.14
C SER A 355 6.66 -20.11 1.13
N GLN A 356 7.43 -20.21 2.25
CA GLN A 356 7.55 -19.11 3.22
C GLN A 356 8.25 -17.86 2.68
N MET A 357 8.90 -17.95 1.51
CA MET A 357 9.51 -16.82 0.80
C MET A 357 8.57 -16.19 -0.23
N VAL A 358 7.36 -16.72 -0.35
CA VAL A 358 6.26 -16.15 -1.14
C VAL A 358 5.36 -15.38 -0.19
N LEU A 359 5.50 -14.06 -0.17
CA LEU A 359 4.84 -13.17 0.76
C LEU A 359 3.59 -12.56 0.12
N GLU A 360 2.58 -12.32 0.94
CA GLU A 360 1.37 -11.61 0.55
C GLU A 360 1.23 -10.34 1.39
N GLY A 361 0.99 -9.21 0.72
CA GLY A 361 0.79 -7.91 1.33
C GLY A 361 -0.64 -7.42 1.22
N TYR A 362 -1.14 -6.76 2.25
CA TYR A 362 -2.41 -6.05 2.28
C TYR A 362 -2.18 -4.59 2.70
N SER A 363 -2.60 -3.67 1.88
CA SER A 363 -2.58 -2.23 2.13
C SER A 363 -3.56 -1.54 1.18
N MET A 364 -3.88 -0.30 1.49
CA MET A 364 -4.64 0.61 0.63
C MET A 364 -3.95 1.97 0.59
N THR A 365 -4.29 2.78 -0.41
CA THR A 365 -3.64 4.09 -0.62
C THR A 365 -3.88 5.05 0.55
N GLU A 366 -4.98 4.86 1.25
CA GLU A 366 -5.48 5.70 2.32
C GLU A 366 -4.84 5.43 3.69
N ILE A 367 -4.17 4.27 3.89
CA ILE A 367 -3.49 3.89 5.15
C ILE A 367 -1.98 3.96 5.00
N ASN A 368 -1.28 4.35 6.08
CA ASN A 368 0.18 4.46 6.07
C ASN A 368 0.92 3.17 6.45
N ALA A 369 0.21 2.07 6.64
CA ALA A 369 0.79 0.79 7.04
C ALA A 369 0.56 -0.30 5.97
N LEU A 370 1.63 -1.04 5.64
CA LEU A 370 1.58 -2.27 4.84
C LEU A 370 1.57 -3.47 5.78
N THR A 371 0.56 -4.31 5.71
CA THR A 371 0.52 -5.56 6.48
C THR A 371 1.01 -6.73 5.64
N LEU A 372 1.76 -7.64 6.25
CA LEU A 372 2.20 -8.88 5.62
C LEU A 372 1.49 -10.07 6.25
N ARG A 373 1.07 -11.01 5.39
CA ARG A 373 0.48 -12.27 5.84
C ARG A 373 1.55 -13.16 6.47
N CYS A 374 1.31 -13.66 7.67
CA CYS A 374 2.17 -14.65 8.30
C CYS A 374 1.88 -16.06 7.75
N GLU A 375 2.72 -17.02 8.11
CA GLU A 375 2.60 -18.44 7.76
C GLU A 375 1.29 -19.09 8.26
N HIS A 376 0.67 -18.52 9.31
CA HIS A 376 -0.62 -18.97 9.87
C HIS A 376 -1.82 -18.22 9.26
N GLY A 377 -1.64 -17.56 8.11
CA GLY A 377 -2.72 -16.96 7.33
C GLY A 377 -3.26 -15.64 7.85
N ARG A 378 -2.56 -14.95 8.76
CA ARG A 378 -3.01 -13.70 9.40
C ARG A 378 -2.25 -12.49 8.86
N PHE A 379 -2.97 -11.43 8.50
CA PHE A 379 -2.44 -10.10 8.27
C PHE A 379 -2.43 -9.34 9.60
N HIS A 380 -1.28 -9.28 10.26
CA HIS A 380 -1.14 -8.63 11.56
C HIS A 380 -1.14 -7.13 11.42
N ILE A 381 -2.06 -6.46 12.14
CA ILE A 381 -2.16 -5.00 12.14
C ILE A 381 -1.09 -4.44 13.08
N PRO A 382 -0.23 -3.52 12.60
CA PRO A 382 0.79 -2.89 13.45
C PRO A 382 0.14 -2.15 14.64
N PRO A 383 0.74 -2.16 15.84
CA PRO A 383 0.16 -1.60 17.05
C PRO A 383 -0.22 -0.11 16.98
N VAL A 384 0.36 0.64 16.06
CA VAL A 384 0.05 2.04 15.82
C VAL A 384 -1.34 2.24 15.22
N ILE A 385 -1.80 1.33 14.38
CA ILE A 385 -3.12 1.40 13.74
C ILE A 385 -4.17 0.85 14.71
N GLU A 386 -5.28 1.57 14.85
CA GLU A 386 -6.43 1.08 15.56
C GLU A 386 -7.50 0.60 14.57
N PRO A 387 -7.73 -0.72 14.47
CA PRO A 387 -8.81 -1.23 13.63
C PRO A 387 -10.16 -1.01 14.30
N VAL A 388 -11.17 -0.74 13.49
CA VAL A 388 -12.57 -0.67 13.90
C VAL A 388 -13.38 -1.52 12.92
N ILE A 389 -14.17 -2.45 13.42
CA ILE A 389 -15.07 -3.25 12.60
C ILE A 389 -16.50 -2.73 12.78
N PHE A 390 -17.21 -2.61 11.68
CA PHE A 390 -18.58 -2.11 11.65
C PHE A 390 -19.56 -3.18 11.19
N ASP A 391 -20.77 -3.15 11.77
CA ASP A 391 -21.91 -3.90 11.27
C ASP A 391 -22.47 -3.26 9.96
N GLU A 392 -23.60 -3.81 9.47
CA GLU A 392 -24.25 -3.32 8.24
C GLU A 392 -24.84 -1.92 8.41
N GLU A 393 -25.19 -1.52 9.63
CA GLU A 393 -25.68 -0.20 10.01
C GLU A 393 -24.56 0.80 10.35
N LEU A 394 -23.30 0.41 10.13
CA LEU A 394 -22.10 1.19 10.46
C LEU A 394 -21.96 1.53 11.95
N ASN A 395 -22.41 0.65 12.85
CA ASN A 395 -22.07 0.75 14.25
C ASN A 395 -20.79 -0.05 14.55
N PRO A 396 -19.88 0.49 15.39
CA PRO A 396 -18.69 -0.24 15.80
C PRO A 396 -19.01 -1.52 16.58
N VAL A 397 -18.47 -2.66 16.15
CA VAL A 397 -18.65 -3.97 16.78
C VAL A 397 -17.41 -4.31 17.61
N LYS A 398 -17.60 -4.93 18.78
CA LYS A 398 -16.51 -5.39 19.66
C LYS A 398 -16.54 -6.92 19.78
N GLY A 399 -15.37 -7.55 19.77
CA GLY A 399 -15.22 -9.00 19.94
C GLY A 399 -13.84 -9.49 19.53
N ASN A 400 -13.51 -10.72 19.91
CA ASN A 400 -12.20 -11.32 19.61
C ASN A 400 -12.17 -12.07 18.27
N ASP A 401 -13.32 -12.32 17.66
CA ASP A 401 -13.49 -12.92 16.32
C ASP A 401 -14.76 -12.32 15.73
N ILE A 402 -14.60 -11.33 14.90
CA ILE A 402 -15.71 -10.53 14.35
C ILE A 402 -15.55 -10.34 12.85
N ARG A 403 -16.72 -10.22 12.19
CA ARG A 403 -16.79 -9.90 10.74
C ARG A 403 -17.56 -8.62 10.56
N GLY A 404 -17.12 -7.82 9.57
CA GLY A 404 -17.80 -6.59 9.23
C GLY A 404 -16.96 -5.71 8.31
N VAL A 405 -17.44 -4.49 8.11
CA VAL A 405 -16.77 -3.48 7.30
C VAL A 405 -15.52 -3.00 8.05
N TYR A 406 -14.40 -2.98 7.36
CA TYR A 406 -13.12 -2.58 7.93
C TYR A 406 -12.97 -1.07 7.94
N GLY A 407 -12.82 -0.51 9.12
CA GLY A 407 -12.37 0.85 9.35
C GLY A 407 -11.08 0.87 10.17
N PHE A 408 -10.44 2.02 10.22
CA PHE A 408 -9.21 2.22 10.99
C PHE A 408 -9.05 3.68 11.40
N LEU A 409 -8.37 3.88 12.53
CA LEU A 409 -7.84 5.15 12.98
C LEU A 409 -6.32 5.09 12.81
N ASP A 410 -5.78 5.87 11.87
CA ASP A 410 -4.35 5.94 11.54
C ASP A 410 -3.74 7.25 12.06
N PRO A 411 -3.07 7.24 13.21
CA PRO A 411 -2.46 8.45 13.76
C PRO A 411 -1.18 8.89 13.02
N MET A 412 -0.76 8.17 11.97
CA MET A 412 0.32 8.58 11.09
C MET A 412 -0.16 9.48 9.94
N ALA A 413 -1.48 9.60 9.73
CA ALA A 413 -2.08 10.49 8.76
C ALA A 413 -2.31 11.86 9.40
N VAL A 414 -1.41 12.81 9.19
CA VAL A 414 -1.46 14.12 9.84
C VAL A 414 -2.10 15.18 8.95
N SER A 415 -1.73 15.20 7.67
CA SER A 415 -2.14 16.26 6.75
C SER A 415 -3.49 16.01 6.05
N TYR A 416 -4.07 14.83 6.20
CA TYR A 416 -5.37 14.42 5.68
C TYR A 416 -6.11 13.58 6.74
N PRO A 417 -7.45 13.41 6.65
CA PRO A 417 -8.17 12.64 7.66
C PRO A 417 -7.81 11.16 7.59
N GLY A 418 -7.20 10.64 8.66
CA GLY A 418 -6.78 9.23 8.79
C GLY A 418 -7.81 8.33 9.47
N PHE A 419 -9.01 8.79 9.77
CA PHE A 419 -10.08 8.03 10.42
C PHE A 419 -11.10 7.62 9.37
N LEU A 420 -10.95 6.39 8.87
CA LEU A 420 -11.60 5.97 7.64
C LEU A 420 -12.35 4.65 7.77
N ILE A 421 -13.46 4.56 7.07
CA ILE A 421 -14.20 3.33 6.79
C ILE A 421 -13.88 2.94 5.35
N SER A 422 -13.29 1.76 5.17
CA SER A 422 -12.91 1.24 3.85
C SER A 422 -14.08 0.56 3.13
N GLY A 423 -13.88 0.18 1.87
CA GLY A 423 -14.81 -0.68 1.15
C GLY A 423 -14.53 -2.17 1.32
N ASP A 424 -13.71 -2.57 2.30
CA ASP A 424 -13.36 -3.98 2.55
C ASP A 424 -14.23 -4.56 3.67
N TYR A 425 -14.69 -5.79 3.46
CA TYR A 425 -15.35 -6.61 4.48
C TYR A 425 -14.36 -7.66 4.95
N VAL A 426 -14.11 -7.70 6.26
CA VAL A 426 -13.04 -8.53 6.82
C VAL A 426 -13.54 -9.42 7.97
N ARG A 427 -12.78 -10.50 8.21
CA ARG A 427 -12.81 -11.19 9.52
C ARG A 427 -11.57 -10.79 10.28
N MET A 428 -11.77 -10.17 11.44
CA MET A 428 -10.71 -9.78 12.36
C MET A 428 -10.72 -10.71 13.58
N VAL A 429 -9.52 -11.16 13.96
CA VAL A 429 -9.28 -11.97 15.15
C VAL A 429 -8.29 -11.28 16.06
N GLU A 430 -8.47 -11.42 17.37
CA GLU A 430 -7.55 -10.89 18.37
C GLU A 430 -6.78 -12.00 19.07
N GLY A 431 -5.61 -11.67 19.63
CA GLY A 431 -4.80 -12.54 20.45
C GLY A 431 -3.40 -12.81 19.92
N THR A 432 -2.72 -13.78 20.52
CA THR A 432 -1.38 -14.17 20.13
C THR A 432 -1.45 -15.21 19.02
N CYS A 433 -0.74 -14.95 17.93
CA CYS A 433 -0.59 -15.91 16.82
C CYS A 433 0.58 -16.86 17.07
N GLU A 434 0.50 -18.06 16.51
CA GLU A 434 1.61 -19.04 16.54
C GLU A 434 2.90 -18.50 15.90
N CYS A 435 2.82 -17.50 15.03
CA CYS A 435 4.01 -16.80 14.51
C CYS A 435 4.74 -15.94 15.55
N GLY A 436 4.15 -15.77 16.74
CA GLY A 436 4.68 -15.00 17.87
C GLY A 436 4.23 -13.55 17.93
N LEU A 437 3.49 -13.04 16.94
CA LEU A 437 2.91 -11.70 16.95
C LEU A 437 1.59 -11.69 17.72
N SER A 438 1.36 -10.64 18.50
CA SER A 438 0.13 -10.44 19.27
C SER A 438 -0.63 -9.22 18.78
N GLY A 439 -1.93 -9.17 19.06
CA GLY A 439 -2.84 -8.09 18.71
C GLY A 439 -3.82 -8.46 17.60
N PRO A 440 -4.53 -7.46 17.05
CA PRO A 440 -5.52 -7.68 16.01
C PRO A 440 -4.86 -8.14 14.69
N ALA A 441 -5.56 -9.05 14.01
CA ALA A 441 -5.14 -9.53 12.70
C ALA A 441 -6.35 -9.81 11.81
N VAL A 442 -6.24 -9.50 10.54
CA VAL A 442 -7.24 -9.84 9.51
C VAL A 442 -6.91 -11.22 8.94
N THR A 443 -7.92 -12.09 8.82
CA THR A 443 -7.76 -13.45 8.29
C THR A 443 -8.46 -13.64 6.94
N GLU A 444 -9.58 -12.96 6.74
CA GLU A 444 -10.37 -13.00 5.51
C GLU A 444 -10.61 -11.57 5.03
N ILE A 445 -10.49 -11.34 3.73
CA ILE A 445 -10.71 -10.04 3.11
C ILE A 445 -11.62 -10.25 1.90
N GLY A 446 -12.73 -9.54 1.92
CA GLY A 446 -13.68 -9.45 0.83
C GLY A 446 -14.03 -7.99 0.54
N ARG A 447 -15.05 -7.79 -0.28
CA ARG A 447 -15.61 -6.47 -0.56
C ARG A 447 -17.01 -6.35 0.00
N VAL A 448 -17.35 -5.16 0.44
CA VAL A 448 -18.74 -4.82 0.78
C VAL A 448 -19.58 -4.92 -0.51
N ALA A 449 -20.73 -5.58 -0.43
CA ALA A 449 -21.63 -5.73 -1.57
C ALA A 449 -22.02 -4.35 -2.15
N GLY A 450 -21.89 -4.18 -3.46
CA GLY A 450 -22.16 -2.91 -4.15
C GLY A 450 -21.03 -1.87 -4.08
N SER A 451 -19.94 -2.13 -3.36
CA SER A 451 -18.76 -1.25 -3.39
C SER A 451 -17.94 -1.47 -4.67
N GLU A 452 -17.41 -0.37 -5.23
CA GLU A 452 -16.54 -0.45 -6.41
C GLU A 452 -15.27 -1.25 -6.10
N ILE A 453 -14.83 -2.07 -7.08
CA ILE A 453 -13.54 -2.77 -7.00
C ILE A 453 -12.43 -1.72 -7.13
N LYS A 454 -11.80 -1.34 -6.01
CA LYS A 454 -10.68 -0.39 -5.99
C LYS A 454 -9.34 -1.12 -6.17
N GLY A 455 -8.45 -0.52 -6.92
CA GLY A 455 -7.04 -0.88 -6.88
C GLY A 455 -6.26 -0.77 -8.19
N CYS A 456 -4.96 -0.56 -8.04
CA CYS A 456 -4.00 -0.26 -9.11
C CYS A 456 -3.82 -1.37 -10.18
N GLY A 457 -4.22 -2.61 -9.89
CA GLY A 457 -4.15 -3.73 -10.83
C GLY A 457 -5.40 -3.91 -11.71
N GLY A 458 -6.53 -3.28 -11.34
CA GLY A 458 -7.81 -3.52 -12.01
C GLY A 458 -7.85 -3.07 -13.47
N ILE A 459 -7.26 -1.93 -13.78
CA ILE A 459 -7.21 -1.40 -15.16
C ILE A 459 -6.22 -2.20 -16.00
N MET A 460 -5.09 -2.63 -15.43
CA MET A 460 -4.11 -3.42 -16.16
C MET A 460 -4.65 -4.79 -16.59
N SER A 461 -5.49 -5.42 -15.77
CA SER A 461 -6.12 -6.70 -16.12
C SER A 461 -7.24 -6.55 -17.16
N SER A 462 -7.92 -5.39 -17.23
CA SER A 462 -8.93 -5.13 -18.26
C SER A 462 -8.35 -4.79 -19.63
N MET A 463 -7.04 -4.51 -19.72
CA MET A 463 -6.35 -4.30 -21.01
C MET A 463 -5.97 -5.61 -21.71
N GLN A 464 -5.97 -6.73 -20.98
CA GLN A 464 -5.64 -8.06 -21.48
C GLN A 464 -6.88 -8.87 -21.91
N ALA A 465 -8.08 -8.33 -21.67
CA ALA A 465 -9.36 -8.89 -22.11
C ALA A 465 -9.86 -8.20 -23.40
#